data_ac9a813473e8edf95f21826a83403ada
#
_entry.id   ac9a813473e8edf95f21826a83403ada
#
_cell.length_a   1.000
_cell.length_b   1.000
_cell.length_c   1.000
_cell.angle_alpha   90.00
_cell.angle_beta   90.00
_cell.angle_gamma   90.00
#
_symmetry.space_group_name_H-M   'P 1'
#
loop_
_entity.id
_entity.type
_entity.pdbx_description
1 polymer ?
#
loop_
_entity_poly.entity_id
_entity_poly.type
_entity_poly.pdbx_seq_one_letter_code
_entity_poly.pdbx_strand_id
1 'polypeptide(L)'
;RELESFGVCTTRDPEKEGIACVLASYDNELTDQKLTDICRLLIERPELDYAATNPDYACPIEFGYVPDCGSICEMIGHAVHRMPTYIGKPGTRMVEMALDMTGRTRDEAVLVGDRLYTDIACANMADISAALVLSGESTREEMQNSQYLVEYVYPSVKEMYADWVYGQKKKCS
;
A
#
# COMPACT_ATOMS: atom_id res chain seq x y z
N ARG A 1 -8.27 -14.74 -9.80
CA ARG A 1 -9.66 -15.05 -9.32
C ARG A 1 -10.35 -13.80 -8.77
N GLU A 2 -9.69 -13.02 -7.86
CA GLU A 2 -10.31 -11.83 -7.28
C GLU A 2 -10.51 -10.73 -8.31
N LEU A 3 -9.49 -10.35 -9.07
CA LEU A 3 -9.60 -9.38 -10.15
C LEU A 3 -10.66 -9.80 -11.21
N GLU A 4 -10.73 -11.07 -11.53
CA GLU A 4 -11.72 -11.62 -12.46
C GLU A 4 -13.15 -11.47 -11.94
N SER A 5 -13.37 -11.57 -10.62
CA SER A 5 -14.70 -11.33 -10.03
C SER A 5 -15.18 -9.89 -10.19
N PHE A 6 -14.26 -8.94 -10.41
CA PHE A 6 -14.55 -7.54 -10.75
C PHE A 6 -14.54 -7.26 -12.27
N GLY A 7 -14.52 -8.31 -13.11
CA GLY A 7 -14.54 -8.18 -14.56
C GLY A 7 -13.20 -7.82 -15.21
N VAL A 8 -12.10 -7.89 -14.45
CA VAL A 8 -10.74 -7.66 -14.98
C VAL A 8 -10.21 -8.97 -15.54
N CYS A 9 -9.96 -9.01 -16.85
CA CYS A 9 -9.34 -10.17 -17.48
C CYS A 9 -7.86 -10.24 -17.11
N THR A 10 -7.43 -11.36 -16.53
CA THR A 10 -6.02 -11.59 -16.19
C THR A 10 -5.41 -12.68 -17.06
N THR A 11 -4.09 -12.60 -17.29
CA THR A 11 -3.34 -13.62 -18.01
C THR A 11 -1.93 -13.75 -17.44
N ARG A 12 -1.35 -14.93 -17.57
CA ARG A 12 0.09 -15.18 -17.34
C ARG A 12 0.82 -15.44 -18.67
N ASP A 13 0.10 -15.40 -19.77
CA ASP A 13 0.65 -15.59 -21.11
C ASP A 13 1.06 -14.22 -21.66
N PRO A 14 2.38 -13.95 -21.82
CA PRO A 14 2.88 -12.69 -22.32
C PRO A 14 2.56 -12.44 -23.81
N GLU A 15 2.24 -13.48 -24.56
CA GLU A 15 1.91 -13.41 -25.99
C GLU A 15 0.41 -13.15 -26.24
N LYS A 16 -0.41 -13.12 -25.16
CA LYS A 16 -1.84 -12.89 -25.30
C LYS A 16 -2.13 -11.52 -25.88
N GLU A 17 -3.02 -11.48 -26.87
CA GLU A 17 -3.51 -10.23 -27.43
C GLU A 17 -4.34 -9.42 -26.40
N GLY A 18 -4.30 -8.10 -26.52
CA GLY A 18 -5.12 -7.20 -25.70
C GLY A 18 -4.60 -6.98 -24.27
N ILE A 19 -3.33 -7.32 -23.97
CA ILE A 19 -2.71 -6.89 -22.72
C ILE A 19 -2.63 -5.36 -22.72
N ALA A 20 -3.22 -4.73 -21.71
CA ALA A 20 -3.21 -3.27 -21.51
C ALA A 20 -2.30 -2.83 -20.35
N CYS A 21 -2.10 -3.70 -19.35
CA CYS A 21 -1.36 -3.36 -18.15
C CYS A 21 -0.54 -4.55 -17.64
N VAL A 22 0.66 -4.28 -17.17
CA VAL A 22 1.48 -5.18 -16.36
C VAL A 22 1.25 -4.82 -14.90
N LEU A 23 0.82 -5.79 -14.08
CA LEU A 23 0.63 -5.61 -12.66
C LEU A 23 1.66 -6.42 -11.87
N ALA A 24 2.53 -5.72 -11.13
CA ALA A 24 3.43 -6.33 -10.16
C ALA A 24 2.79 -6.35 -8.76
N SER A 25 3.09 -7.40 -8.00
CA SER A 25 2.62 -7.59 -6.63
C SER A 25 3.65 -8.43 -5.87
N TYR A 26 3.44 -8.61 -4.56
CA TYR A 26 4.12 -9.67 -3.82
C TYR A 26 3.85 -11.02 -4.50
N ASP A 27 4.90 -11.77 -4.80
CA ASP A 27 4.81 -13.09 -5.45
C ASP A 27 5.76 -14.07 -4.77
N ASN A 28 5.20 -14.96 -3.94
CA ASN A 28 5.94 -16.04 -3.28
C ASN A 28 6.26 -17.23 -4.20
N GLU A 29 5.78 -17.18 -5.44
CA GLU A 29 6.08 -18.15 -6.52
C GLU A 29 6.87 -17.49 -7.66
N LEU A 30 7.65 -16.44 -7.35
CA LEU A 30 8.45 -15.72 -8.34
C LEU A 30 9.45 -16.66 -9.02
N THR A 31 9.49 -16.60 -10.35
CA THR A 31 10.41 -17.39 -11.17
C THR A 31 11.18 -16.52 -12.15
N ASP A 32 12.32 -17.00 -12.61
CA ASP A 32 13.11 -16.37 -13.67
C ASP A 32 12.28 -16.15 -14.95
N GLN A 33 11.42 -17.09 -15.30
CA GLN A 33 10.54 -16.96 -16.45
C GLN A 33 9.57 -15.79 -16.32
N LYS A 34 8.95 -15.62 -15.16
CA LYS A 34 8.05 -14.47 -14.91
C LYS A 34 8.78 -13.14 -15.03
N LEU A 35 10.00 -13.04 -14.48
CA LEU A 35 10.84 -11.85 -14.60
C LEU A 35 11.21 -11.57 -16.05
N THR A 36 11.62 -12.58 -16.80
CA THR A 36 11.96 -12.47 -18.21
C THR A 36 10.76 -12.00 -19.03
N ASP A 37 9.59 -12.58 -18.81
CA ASP A 37 8.36 -12.24 -19.55
C ASP A 37 7.93 -10.79 -19.26
N ILE A 38 7.97 -10.35 -18.00
CA ILE A 38 7.64 -8.97 -17.63
C ILE A 38 8.63 -7.99 -18.24
N CYS A 39 9.94 -8.25 -18.13
CA CYS A 39 10.97 -7.37 -18.70
C CYS A 39 10.79 -7.27 -20.22
N ARG A 40 10.56 -8.37 -20.91
CA ARG A 40 10.29 -8.38 -22.36
C ARG A 40 9.09 -7.53 -22.71
N LEU A 41 7.94 -7.74 -22.05
CA LEU A 41 6.72 -6.97 -22.28
C LEU A 41 6.96 -5.47 -22.11
N LEU A 42 7.61 -5.05 -21.03
CA LEU A 42 7.85 -3.64 -20.73
C LEU A 42 8.84 -2.97 -21.68
N ILE A 43 9.79 -3.73 -22.27
CA ILE A 43 10.75 -3.24 -23.26
C ILE A 43 10.12 -3.18 -24.65
N GLU A 44 9.45 -4.25 -25.10
CA GLU A 44 8.89 -4.38 -26.44
C GLU A 44 7.60 -3.58 -26.62
N ARG A 45 6.87 -3.34 -25.51
CA ARG A 45 5.58 -2.64 -25.49
C ARG A 45 5.58 -1.50 -24.46
N PRO A 46 6.31 -0.42 -24.74
CA PRO A 46 6.45 0.71 -23.80
C PRO A 46 5.13 1.46 -23.55
N GLU A 47 4.14 1.28 -24.40
CA GLU A 47 2.78 1.86 -24.25
C GLU A 47 1.95 1.19 -23.15
N LEU A 48 2.32 -0.02 -22.69
CA LEU A 48 1.59 -0.70 -21.63
C LEU A 48 1.67 0.07 -20.31
N ASP A 49 0.56 0.14 -19.61
CA ASP A 49 0.60 0.57 -18.22
C ASP A 49 1.41 -0.40 -17.37
N TYR A 50 2.24 0.14 -16.48
CA TYR A 50 2.97 -0.65 -15.49
C TYR A 50 2.59 -0.20 -14.10
N ALA A 51 1.83 -1.04 -13.39
CA ALA A 51 1.29 -0.78 -12.07
C ALA A 51 1.85 -1.77 -11.04
N ALA A 52 1.90 -1.36 -9.79
CA ALA A 52 2.26 -2.22 -8.67
C ALA A 52 1.34 -2.00 -7.46
N THR A 53 1.17 -3.04 -6.65
CA THR A 53 0.24 -3.00 -5.53
C THR A 53 0.71 -2.12 -4.40
N ASN A 54 2.00 -2.17 -4.05
CA ASN A 54 2.59 -1.38 -2.96
C ASN A 54 4.11 -1.20 -3.16
N PRO A 55 4.74 -0.19 -2.54
CA PRO A 55 6.18 0.05 -2.63
C PRO A 55 7.00 -0.65 -1.53
N ASP A 56 6.40 -1.52 -0.71
CA ASP A 56 7.08 -2.12 0.43
C ASP A 56 8.25 -3.00 -0.03
N TYR A 57 9.42 -2.83 0.57
CA TYR A 57 10.62 -3.58 0.23
C TYR A 57 10.69 -4.94 0.92
N ALA A 58 10.05 -5.09 2.07
CA ALA A 58 10.15 -6.29 2.90
C ALA A 58 8.78 -6.67 3.50
N CYS A 59 8.46 -7.95 3.38
CA CYS A 59 7.29 -8.55 4.00
C CYS A 59 7.72 -9.28 5.28
N PRO A 60 7.16 -8.97 6.46
CA PRO A 60 7.49 -9.67 7.70
C PRO A 60 6.90 -11.09 7.69
N ILE A 61 7.73 -12.05 8.07
CA ILE A 61 7.35 -13.46 8.24
C ILE A 61 7.92 -14.00 9.55
N GLU A 62 7.59 -15.22 9.91
CA GLU A 62 7.95 -15.81 11.22
C GLU A 62 9.45 -15.71 11.56
N PHE A 63 10.34 -15.96 10.61
CA PHE A 63 11.79 -15.92 10.84
C PHE A 63 12.46 -14.56 10.58
N GLY A 64 11.72 -13.51 10.16
CA GLY A 64 12.26 -12.20 9.83
C GLY A 64 11.55 -11.57 8.62
N TYR A 65 12.30 -11.31 7.54
CA TYR A 65 11.77 -10.61 6.37
C TYR A 65 12.10 -11.33 5.07
N VAL A 66 11.21 -11.20 4.07
CA VAL A 66 11.45 -11.61 2.68
C VAL A 66 11.21 -10.41 1.75
N PRO A 67 11.78 -10.42 0.52
CA PRO A 67 11.50 -9.35 -0.45
C PRO A 67 10.00 -9.21 -0.74
N ASP A 68 9.48 -7.99 -0.71
CA ASP A 68 8.10 -7.67 -1.06
C ASP A 68 8.01 -7.02 -2.46
N CYS A 69 6.85 -6.54 -2.83
CA CYS A 69 6.51 -5.98 -4.14
C CYS A 69 7.49 -4.88 -4.57
N GLY A 70 7.87 -3.95 -3.68
CA GLY A 70 8.84 -2.89 -3.97
C GLY A 70 10.19 -3.42 -4.38
N SER A 71 10.71 -4.45 -3.70
CA SER A 71 11.99 -5.11 -4.06
C SER A 71 11.92 -5.78 -5.44
N ILE A 72 10.79 -6.42 -5.76
CA ILE A 72 10.56 -7.01 -7.08
C ILE A 72 10.54 -5.92 -8.16
N CYS A 73 9.84 -4.80 -7.89
CA CYS A 73 9.75 -3.67 -8.80
C CYS A 73 11.11 -3.00 -9.04
N GLU A 74 11.93 -2.84 -8.00
CA GLU A 74 13.30 -2.31 -8.14
C GLU A 74 14.16 -3.22 -9.03
N MET A 75 14.12 -4.53 -8.82
CA MET A 75 14.85 -5.49 -9.64
C MET A 75 14.46 -5.40 -11.11
N ILE A 76 13.15 -5.34 -11.41
CA ILE A 76 12.63 -5.15 -12.76
C ILE A 76 13.04 -3.76 -13.29
N GLY A 77 12.87 -2.71 -12.48
CA GLY A 77 13.17 -1.33 -12.85
C GLY A 77 14.63 -1.11 -13.27
N HIS A 78 15.57 -1.76 -12.61
CA HIS A 78 16.98 -1.74 -13.01
C HIS A 78 17.23 -2.39 -14.38
N ALA A 79 16.44 -3.40 -14.76
CA ALA A 79 16.59 -4.07 -16.04
C ALA A 79 15.90 -3.31 -17.19
N VAL A 80 14.73 -2.72 -16.96
CA VAL A 80 13.91 -2.09 -18.01
C VAL A 80 13.96 -0.57 -17.99
N HIS A 81 14.67 0.06 -17.02
CA HIS A 81 14.75 1.50 -16.80
C HIS A 81 13.40 2.19 -16.65
N ARG A 82 12.44 1.50 -16.04
CA ARG A 82 11.07 1.98 -15.82
C ARG A 82 10.54 1.45 -14.50
N MET A 83 10.01 2.36 -13.66
CA MET A 83 9.33 2.01 -12.41
C MET A 83 7.80 1.97 -12.61
N PRO A 84 7.07 1.16 -11.83
CA PRO A 84 5.62 1.13 -11.88
C PRO A 84 4.99 2.35 -11.22
N THR A 85 3.72 2.60 -11.52
CA THR A 85 2.85 3.42 -10.69
C THR A 85 2.33 2.58 -9.53
N TYR A 86 2.69 2.94 -8.30
CA TYR A 86 2.18 2.26 -7.10
C TYR A 86 0.74 2.71 -6.81
N ILE A 87 -0.18 1.74 -6.71
CA ILE A 87 -1.61 2.00 -6.47
C ILE A 87 -1.92 2.07 -4.97
N GLY A 88 -1.19 1.28 -4.17
CA GLY A 88 -1.34 1.24 -2.72
C GLY A 88 -0.71 2.43 -2.00
N LYS A 89 -0.78 2.40 -0.67
CA LYS A 89 -0.15 3.39 0.20
C LYS A 89 1.35 3.55 -0.13
N PRO A 90 1.91 4.76 -0.07
CA PRO A 90 1.35 6.00 0.44
C PRO A 90 0.42 6.77 -0.52
N GLY A 91 0.12 6.25 -1.71
CA GLY A 91 -0.82 6.87 -2.64
C GLY A 91 -2.22 7.03 -2.04
N THR A 92 -2.89 8.16 -2.37
CA THR A 92 -4.18 8.56 -1.77
C THR A 92 -5.39 7.82 -2.33
N ARG A 93 -5.21 7.06 -3.43
CA ARG A 93 -6.31 6.46 -4.19
C ARG A 93 -7.26 5.61 -3.34
N MET A 94 -6.71 4.82 -2.40
CA MET A 94 -7.53 3.99 -1.51
C MET A 94 -8.37 4.83 -0.55
N VAL A 95 -7.83 5.95 -0.06
CA VAL A 95 -8.56 6.89 0.80
C VAL A 95 -9.67 7.57 0.01
N GLU A 96 -9.39 8.05 -1.19
CA GLU A 96 -10.38 8.68 -2.07
C GLU A 96 -11.55 7.73 -2.37
N MET A 97 -11.24 6.48 -2.73
CA MET A 97 -12.27 5.46 -2.95
C MET A 97 -13.10 5.18 -1.69
N ALA A 98 -12.47 5.12 -0.51
CA ALA A 98 -13.17 4.89 0.75
C ALA A 98 -14.11 6.06 1.10
N LEU A 99 -13.67 7.30 0.90
CA LEU A 99 -14.49 8.49 1.09
C LEU A 99 -15.69 8.50 0.14
N ASP A 100 -15.46 8.23 -1.15
CA ASP A 100 -16.53 8.16 -2.17
C ASP A 100 -17.55 7.07 -1.84
N MET A 101 -17.09 5.86 -1.46
CA MET A 101 -17.97 4.74 -1.12
C MET A 101 -18.80 4.98 0.15
N THR A 102 -18.27 5.75 1.10
CA THR A 102 -18.94 6.01 2.39
C THR A 102 -19.72 7.32 2.40
N GLY A 103 -19.50 8.20 1.42
CA GLY A 103 -20.05 9.55 1.37
C GLY A 103 -19.54 10.44 2.49
N ARG A 104 -18.34 10.15 3.04
CA ARG A 104 -17.71 10.91 4.11
C ARG A 104 -16.76 11.96 3.58
N THR A 105 -16.57 13.00 4.38
CA THR A 105 -15.60 14.06 4.10
C THR A 105 -14.25 13.73 4.72
N ARG A 106 -13.19 14.47 4.34
CA ARG A 106 -11.82 14.24 4.83
C ARG A 106 -11.71 14.45 6.36
N ASP A 107 -12.41 15.42 6.91
CA ASP A 107 -12.47 15.75 8.34
C ASP A 107 -13.27 14.73 9.18
N GLU A 108 -14.01 13.83 8.53
CA GLU A 108 -14.69 12.70 9.17
C GLU A 108 -13.90 11.39 9.07
N ALA A 109 -12.71 11.43 8.48
CA ALA A 109 -11.91 10.24 8.22
C ALA A 109 -10.61 10.23 9.03
N VAL A 110 -10.20 9.05 9.47
CA VAL A 110 -8.89 8.81 10.09
C VAL A 110 -8.29 7.55 9.48
N LEU A 111 -7.02 7.63 9.08
CA LEU A 111 -6.26 6.44 8.70
C LEU A 111 -5.48 5.94 9.90
N VAL A 112 -5.69 4.68 10.24
CA VAL A 112 -5.00 3.99 11.34
C VAL A 112 -3.97 3.04 10.76
N GLY A 113 -2.72 3.16 11.19
CA GLY A 113 -1.66 2.28 10.72
C GLY A 113 -0.45 2.27 11.64
N ASP A 114 0.49 1.41 11.35
CA ASP A 114 1.71 1.20 12.13
C ASP A 114 2.98 1.65 11.41
N ARG A 115 2.87 2.07 10.13
CA ARG A 115 4.02 2.49 9.33
C ARG A 115 3.96 3.97 8.99
N LEU A 116 5.02 4.69 9.36
CA LEU A 116 5.14 6.12 9.07
C LEU A 116 5.18 6.41 7.57
N TYR A 117 5.99 5.67 6.83
CA TYR A 117 6.28 5.94 5.40
C TYR A 117 5.19 5.45 4.43
N THR A 118 4.22 4.67 4.89
CA THR A 118 3.07 4.23 4.08
C THR A 118 1.75 4.73 4.64
N ASP A 119 1.37 4.31 5.85
CA ASP A 119 0.06 4.64 6.43
C ASP A 119 -0.06 6.13 6.77
N ILE A 120 0.87 6.62 7.57
CA ILE A 120 0.84 8.02 8.01
C ILE A 120 1.13 8.97 6.83
N ALA A 121 2.07 8.60 5.98
CA ALA A 121 2.33 9.33 4.74
C ALA A 121 1.07 9.41 3.85
N CYS A 122 0.32 8.33 3.71
CA CYS A 122 -0.93 8.28 2.96
C CYS A 122 -2.00 9.21 3.57
N ALA A 123 -2.15 9.20 4.90
CA ALA A 123 -3.08 10.09 5.60
C ALA A 123 -2.73 11.57 5.36
N ASN A 124 -1.43 11.92 5.50
CA ASN A 124 -0.95 13.28 5.27
C ASN A 124 -1.15 13.73 3.82
N MET A 125 -0.84 12.86 2.85
CA MET A 125 -1.04 13.16 1.43
C MET A 125 -2.52 13.30 1.06
N ALA A 126 -3.41 12.56 1.73
CA ALA A 126 -4.85 12.61 1.52
C ALA A 126 -5.53 13.73 2.30
N ASP A 127 -4.80 14.48 3.12
CA ASP A 127 -5.34 15.52 4.00
C ASP A 127 -6.46 15.00 4.91
N ILE A 128 -6.19 13.86 5.57
CA ILE A 128 -7.06 13.25 6.59
C ILE A 128 -6.26 13.02 7.87
N SER A 129 -6.96 12.85 9.00
CA SER A 129 -6.30 12.56 10.28
C SER A 129 -5.54 11.24 10.26
N ALA A 130 -4.38 11.22 10.92
CA ALA A 130 -3.52 10.06 11.06
C ALA A 130 -3.46 9.57 12.51
N ALA A 131 -3.64 8.25 12.70
CA ALA A 131 -3.48 7.58 13.98
C ALA A 131 -2.41 6.49 13.88
N LEU A 132 -1.28 6.69 14.57
CA LEU A 132 -0.20 5.72 14.64
C LEU A 132 -0.45 4.73 15.80
N VAL A 133 -0.39 3.44 15.51
CA VAL A 133 -0.37 2.37 16.51
C VAL A 133 1.04 1.80 16.63
N LEU A 134 1.56 1.75 17.87
CA LEU A 134 2.93 1.35 18.18
C LEU A 134 3.10 -0.18 18.37
N SER A 135 2.06 -0.95 18.08
CA SER A 135 2.10 -2.41 18.16
C SER A 135 2.65 -3.10 16.91
N GLY A 136 3.03 -2.33 15.90
CA GLY A 136 3.56 -2.81 14.63
C GLY A 136 5.01 -2.38 14.40
N GLU A 137 5.29 -1.81 13.22
CA GLU A 137 6.64 -1.57 12.73
C GLU A 137 7.29 -0.31 13.32
N SER A 138 6.58 0.83 13.31
CA SER A 138 7.19 2.10 13.71
C SER A 138 7.22 2.31 15.21
N THR A 139 8.32 2.88 15.67
CA THR A 139 8.55 3.24 17.08
C THR A 139 8.17 4.70 17.37
N ARG A 140 8.02 5.04 18.65
CA ARG A 140 7.81 6.42 19.08
C ARG A 140 9.00 7.32 18.75
N GLU A 141 10.21 6.80 18.79
CA GLU A 141 11.43 7.54 18.46
C GLU A 141 11.47 7.88 16.98
N GLU A 142 11.16 6.94 16.10
CA GLU A 142 11.07 7.16 14.65
C GLU A 142 9.99 8.21 14.34
N MET A 143 8.83 8.15 14.99
CA MET A 143 7.77 9.14 14.83
C MET A 143 8.27 10.55 15.18
N GLN A 144 8.97 10.71 16.33
CA GLN A 144 9.47 12.02 16.78
C GLN A 144 10.52 12.61 15.82
N ASN A 145 11.27 11.78 15.14
CA ASN A 145 12.30 12.17 14.17
C ASN A 145 11.77 12.23 12.72
N SER A 146 10.49 11.93 12.50
CA SER A 146 9.89 11.92 11.17
C SER A 146 9.36 13.32 10.78
N GLN A 147 9.14 13.49 9.48
CA GLN A 147 8.49 14.69 8.92
C GLN A 147 6.96 14.58 8.88
N TYR A 148 6.40 13.43 9.25
CA TYR A 148 4.97 13.15 9.11
C TYR A 148 4.18 13.71 10.29
N LEU A 149 2.98 14.24 10.02
CA LEU A 149 2.03 14.68 11.01
C LEU A 149 1.23 13.50 11.54
N VAL A 150 1.24 13.33 12.87
CA VAL A 150 0.50 12.26 13.55
C VAL A 150 -0.39 12.93 14.61
N GLU A 151 -1.71 12.91 14.41
CA GLU A 151 -2.66 13.52 15.36
C GLU A 151 -2.91 12.64 16.58
N TYR A 152 -2.92 11.32 16.37
CA TYR A 152 -3.21 10.36 17.43
C TYR A 152 -2.13 9.30 17.52
N VAL A 153 -1.73 8.95 18.73
CA VAL A 153 -0.75 7.89 18.99
C VAL A 153 -1.27 6.96 20.06
N TYR A 154 -1.38 5.68 19.72
CA TYR A 154 -1.86 4.64 20.65
C TYR A 154 -0.86 3.50 20.75
N PRO A 155 -0.77 2.81 21.92
CA PRO A 155 0.02 1.59 22.04
C PRO A 155 -0.45 0.51 21.05
N SER A 156 -1.77 0.36 20.86
CA SER A 156 -2.37 -0.56 19.90
C SER A 156 -3.79 -0.13 19.52
N VAL A 157 -4.41 -0.82 18.57
CA VAL A 157 -5.83 -0.63 18.21
C VAL A 157 -6.76 -0.89 19.40
N LYS A 158 -6.36 -1.75 20.35
CA LYS A 158 -7.15 -2.05 21.56
C LYS A 158 -7.31 -0.81 22.45
N GLU A 159 -6.24 -0.09 22.70
CA GLU A 159 -6.26 1.14 23.49
C GLU A 159 -6.99 2.26 22.75
N MET A 160 -6.80 2.37 21.44
CA MET A 160 -7.55 3.29 20.60
C MET A 160 -9.06 3.01 20.68
N TYR A 161 -9.48 1.76 20.55
CA TYR A 161 -10.89 1.37 20.67
C TYR A 161 -11.46 1.72 22.07
N ALA A 162 -10.70 1.42 23.13
CA ALA A 162 -11.11 1.74 24.49
C ALA A 162 -11.33 3.25 24.69
N ASP A 163 -10.43 4.09 24.18
CA ASP A 163 -10.54 5.52 24.24
C ASP A 163 -11.77 6.04 23.47
N TRP A 164 -12.01 5.55 22.27
CA TRP A 164 -13.16 5.95 21.47
C TRP A 164 -14.50 5.54 22.08
N VAL A 165 -14.60 4.33 22.62
CA VAL A 165 -15.86 3.82 23.21
C VAL A 165 -16.13 4.41 24.59
N TYR A 166 -15.10 4.53 25.44
CA TYR A 166 -15.26 4.96 26.82
C TYR A 166 -14.96 6.46 27.01
N GLY A 167 -14.12 7.06 26.16
CA GLY A 167 -13.84 8.49 26.16
C GLY A 167 -15.05 9.34 25.81
N GLN A 168 -15.93 8.86 24.92
CA GLN A 168 -17.18 9.52 24.58
C GLN A 168 -18.18 9.58 25.75
N LYS A 169 -18.12 8.62 26.69
CA LYS A 169 -18.99 8.62 27.89
C LYS A 169 -18.62 9.72 28.89
N LYS A 170 -17.42 10.28 28.83
CA LYS A 170 -16.98 11.39 29.70
C LYS A 170 -17.36 12.79 29.16
N LYS A 171 -17.77 12.90 27.89
CA LYS A 171 -18.21 14.17 27.30
C LYS A 171 -19.71 14.43 27.43
N CYS A 172 -20.50 13.43 27.86
CA CYS A 172 -21.97 13.52 28.01
C CYS A 172 -22.44 13.54 29.47
N SER A 173 -21.54 13.76 30.46
CA SER A 173 -21.91 13.83 31.89
C SER A 173 -21.57 15.24 32.49
#